data_b04012fe4e4277702c64c7ffb29bfcb2
#
_entry.id   b04012fe4e4277702c64c7ffb29bfcb2
#
_cell.length_a   1.000
_cell.length_b   1.000
_cell.length_c   1.000
_cell.angle_alpha   90.00
_cell.angle_beta   90.00
_cell.angle_gamma   90.00
#
_symmetry.space_group_name_H-M   'P 1'
#
loop_
_entity.id
_entity.type
_entity.pdbx_description
1 polymer ?
#
loop_
_entity_poly.entity_id
_entity_poly.type
_entity_poly.pdbx_seq_one_letter_code
_entity_poly.pdbx_strand_id
1 'polypeptide(L)'
;MYPFAPPHMIRDDLRTALSRALTSAGLPEPPGGIVLDVPRQREHGDFSTPAALALRAAVGGNPREIAERIKAALVAEHVEHLERIDIAGPGHLNLVLAKSWLYDVLHVVVAGGATYGTSTALVGRRINLEFVSANPTGPLHAGGGRWVAVGDSIANLLGAQGAAVHREYYLNDAGNQLAKFRDSLYARYEGEEPPVDGYQGQYLVDMAAELRAELGDDVAPDDAGEWGYGKIVAGLQEDLGRIGVHFDTWFSERTLHERGDVAEVLRLLDERGVTFEADGARWLRTTDFGDTRDRVLIRSDGSTTYLA
;
A
#
# COMPACT_ATOMS: atom_id res chain seq x y z
N MET A 1 -22.46 27.56 16.75
CA MET A 1 -21.49 26.46 16.58
C MET A 1 -21.95 25.71 15.35
N TYR A 2 -21.41 26.03 14.18
CA TYR A 2 -21.76 25.31 12.92
C TYR A 2 -21.07 23.95 12.98
N PRO A 3 -21.79 22.83 12.86
CA PRO A 3 -21.16 21.53 12.70
C PRO A 3 -20.56 21.47 11.29
N PHE A 4 -19.27 21.71 11.22
CA PHE A 4 -18.54 21.61 9.96
C PHE A 4 -18.46 20.15 9.51
N ALA A 5 -19.07 19.91 8.41
CA ALA A 5 -19.10 18.63 7.76
C ALA A 5 -17.93 18.47 6.78
N PRO A 6 -17.24 17.31 6.70
CA PRO A 6 -16.11 17.12 5.80
C PRO A 6 -16.52 17.16 4.30
N PRO A 7 -15.57 17.46 3.35
CA PRO A 7 -15.88 17.72 1.93
C PRO A 7 -16.50 16.53 1.16
N HIS A 8 -16.50 15.32 1.69
CA HIS A 8 -17.27 14.21 1.13
C HIS A 8 -18.79 14.39 1.30
N MET A 9 -19.21 15.32 2.13
CA MET A 9 -20.63 15.59 2.43
C MET A 9 -21.35 16.36 1.34
N ILE A 10 -20.71 17.21 0.54
CA ILE A 10 -21.42 17.85 -0.57
C ILE A 10 -22.01 16.79 -1.53
N ARG A 11 -21.32 15.69 -1.74
CA ARG A 11 -21.84 14.57 -2.55
C ARG A 11 -22.99 13.86 -1.84
N ASP A 12 -22.93 13.71 -0.54
CA ASP A 12 -23.97 13.06 0.27
C ASP A 12 -25.16 14.01 0.48
N ASP A 13 -24.93 15.30 0.62
CA ASP A 13 -25.95 16.33 0.67
C ASP A 13 -26.72 16.39 -0.65
N LEU A 14 -26.02 16.38 -1.80
CA LEU A 14 -26.63 16.32 -3.13
C LEU A 14 -27.41 15.01 -3.33
N ARG A 15 -26.91 13.88 -2.83
CA ARG A 15 -27.60 12.60 -2.89
C ARG A 15 -28.91 12.62 -2.07
N THR A 16 -28.83 13.20 -0.88
CA THR A 16 -29.97 13.38 -0.01
C THR A 16 -31.01 14.33 -0.62
N ALA A 17 -30.57 15.45 -1.20
CA ALA A 17 -31.43 16.38 -1.91
C ALA A 17 -32.10 15.72 -3.13
N LEU A 18 -31.34 14.94 -3.90
CA LEU A 18 -31.90 14.17 -5.03
C LEU A 18 -32.95 13.13 -4.58
N SER A 19 -32.73 12.43 -3.45
CA SER A 19 -33.71 11.49 -2.91
C SER A 19 -35.01 12.20 -2.51
N ARG A 20 -34.91 13.35 -1.85
CA ARG A 20 -36.07 14.17 -1.49
C ARG A 20 -36.79 14.71 -2.74
N ALA A 21 -35.99 15.20 -3.71
CA ALA A 21 -36.57 15.72 -4.98
C ALA A 21 -37.28 14.63 -5.78
N LEU A 22 -36.79 13.41 -5.79
CA LEU A 22 -37.48 12.26 -6.38
C LEU A 22 -38.81 12.01 -5.69
N THR A 23 -38.82 11.99 -4.36
CA THR A 23 -40.05 11.80 -3.57
C THR A 23 -41.08 12.90 -3.83
N SER A 24 -40.65 14.17 -3.81
CA SER A 24 -41.55 15.31 -4.05
C SER A 24 -42.07 15.37 -5.49
N ALA A 25 -41.29 14.87 -6.47
CA ALA A 25 -41.72 14.71 -7.85
C ALA A 25 -42.63 13.47 -8.08
N GLY A 26 -42.90 12.66 -7.03
CA GLY A 26 -43.67 11.41 -7.18
C GLY A 26 -42.92 10.36 -8.02
N LEU A 27 -41.61 10.30 -7.91
CA LEU A 27 -40.74 9.34 -8.60
C LEU A 27 -40.14 8.38 -7.60
N PRO A 28 -40.00 7.09 -7.94
CA PRO A 28 -39.28 6.13 -7.09
C PRO A 28 -37.76 6.40 -7.11
N GLU A 29 -37.04 5.78 -6.18
CA GLU A 29 -35.58 5.75 -6.29
C GLU A 29 -35.13 4.91 -7.49
N PRO A 30 -34.02 5.31 -8.16
CA PRO A 30 -33.47 4.52 -9.26
C PRO A 30 -33.02 3.14 -8.81
N PRO A 31 -33.18 2.10 -9.62
CA PRO A 31 -32.60 0.79 -9.36
C PRO A 31 -31.08 0.91 -9.15
N GLY A 32 -30.58 0.42 -8.02
CA GLY A 32 -29.16 0.57 -7.66
C GLY A 32 -28.79 1.87 -6.94
N GLY A 33 -29.78 2.72 -6.61
CA GLY A 33 -29.60 3.97 -5.87
C GLY A 33 -29.22 5.17 -6.75
N ILE A 34 -29.02 6.32 -6.09
CA ILE A 34 -28.66 7.56 -6.77
C ILE A 34 -27.15 7.59 -7.04
N VAL A 35 -26.78 7.51 -8.30
CA VAL A 35 -25.39 7.64 -8.75
C VAL A 35 -25.08 9.12 -9.00
N LEU A 36 -23.96 9.60 -8.45
CA LEU A 36 -23.37 10.91 -8.71
C LEU A 36 -21.93 10.72 -9.19
N ASP A 37 -21.67 11.08 -10.44
CA ASP A 37 -20.35 11.00 -11.05
C ASP A 37 -19.74 12.39 -11.23
N VAL A 38 -18.40 12.46 -11.20
CA VAL A 38 -17.68 13.67 -11.63
C VAL A 38 -17.52 13.60 -13.15
N PRO A 39 -18.08 14.57 -13.91
CA PRO A 39 -17.98 14.57 -15.36
C PRO A 39 -16.53 14.68 -15.82
N ARG A 40 -16.20 14.01 -16.93
CA ARG A 40 -14.86 14.15 -17.55
C ARG A 40 -14.59 15.55 -18.10
N GLN A 41 -15.63 16.23 -18.55
CA GLN A 41 -15.57 17.57 -19.14
C GLN A 41 -16.14 18.57 -18.14
N ARG A 42 -15.37 19.61 -17.79
CA ARG A 42 -15.75 20.64 -16.81
C ARG A 42 -17.00 21.43 -17.18
N GLU A 43 -17.31 21.54 -18.46
CA GLU A 43 -18.52 22.18 -18.96
C GLU A 43 -19.82 21.46 -18.57
N HIS A 44 -19.71 20.19 -18.18
CA HIS A 44 -20.82 19.40 -17.67
C HIS A 44 -21.06 19.55 -16.15
N GLY A 45 -20.44 20.56 -15.52
CA GLY A 45 -20.61 20.85 -14.10
C GLY A 45 -19.68 20.05 -13.18
N ASP A 46 -19.97 20.12 -11.89
CA ASP A 46 -19.17 19.48 -10.85
C ASP A 46 -19.59 18.02 -10.61
N PHE A 47 -20.90 17.75 -10.74
CA PHE A 47 -21.45 16.40 -10.65
C PHE A 47 -22.46 16.16 -11.77
N SER A 48 -22.65 14.87 -12.11
CA SER A 48 -23.68 14.43 -13.05
C SER A 48 -24.39 13.19 -12.53
N THR A 49 -25.71 13.08 -12.79
CA THR A 49 -26.49 11.89 -12.44
C THR A 49 -27.32 11.39 -13.63
N PRO A 50 -27.29 10.07 -13.90
CA PRO A 50 -28.16 9.41 -14.87
C PRO A 50 -29.54 9.02 -14.27
N ALA A 51 -29.94 9.55 -13.13
CA ALA A 51 -31.12 9.12 -12.38
C ALA A 51 -32.40 9.06 -13.26
N ALA A 52 -32.61 10.06 -14.11
CA ALA A 52 -33.78 10.08 -15.00
C ALA A 52 -33.74 8.96 -16.06
N LEU A 53 -32.54 8.62 -16.54
CA LEU A 53 -32.39 7.50 -17.49
C LEU A 53 -32.64 6.15 -16.80
N ALA A 54 -32.12 5.98 -15.59
CA ALA A 54 -32.34 4.76 -14.81
C ALA A 54 -33.80 4.54 -14.44
N LEU A 55 -34.55 5.62 -14.25
CA LEU A 55 -35.97 5.57 -13.92
C LEU A 55 -36.89 5.26 -15.12
N ARG A 56 -36.42 5.42 -16.36
CA ARG A 56 -37.23 5.18 -17.55
C ARG A 56 -37.97 3.84 -17.56
N ALA A 57 -37.27 2.79 -17.16
CA ALA A 57 -37.83 1.44 -17.14
C ALA A 57 -38.93 1.26 -16.06
N ALA A 58 -38.85 1.99 -14.97
CA ALA A 58 -39.77 1.89 -13.83
C ALA A 58 -41.03 2.75 -13.99
N VAL A 59 -40.88 3.96 -14.55
CA VAL A 59 -42.01 4.93 -14.64
C VAL A 59 -42.54 5.15 -16.06
N GLY A 60 -41.81 4.65 -17.08
CA GLY A 60 -42.14 4.90 -18.48
C GLY A 60 -41.85 6.35 -18.93
N GLY A 61 -42.13 6.66 -20.17
CA GLY A 61 -42.06 8.02 -20.71
C GLY A 61 -40.64 8.43 -21.19
N ASN A 62 -40.51 9.72 -21.46
CA ASN A 62 -39.28 10.31 -21.97
C ASN A 62 -38.33 10.64 -20.82
N PRO A 63 -37.10 10.12 -20.81
CA PRO A 63 -36.14 10.42 -19.72
C PRO A 63 -35.87 11.92 -19.54
N ARG A 64 -35.97 12.71 -20.63
CA ARG A 64 -35.78 14.16 -20.53
C ARG A 64 -36.92 14.83 -19.75
N GLU A 65 -38.15 14.36 -19.89
CA GLU A 65 -39.31 14.84 -19.11
C GLU A 65 -39.18 14.45 -17.62
N ILE A 66 -38.65 13.24 -17.36
CA ILE A 66 -38.33 12.79 -16.01
C ILE A 66 -37.25 13.70 -15.41
N ALA A 67 -36.20 14.04 -16.18
CA ALA A 67 -35.14 14.94 -15.74
C ALA A 67 -35.66 16.36 -15.44
N GLU A 68 -36.59 16.90 -16.26
CA GLU A 68 -37.22 18.20 -15.97
C GLU A 68 -38.02 18.17 -14.64
N ARG A 69 -38.74 17.07 -14.36
CA ARG A 69 -39.44 16.91 -13.05
C ARG A 69 -38.46 16.89 -11.88
N ILE A 70 -37.37 16.14 -11.98
CA ILE A 70 -36.35 16.09 -10.94
C ILE A 70 -35.69 17.46 -10.75
N LYS A 71 -35.35 18.15 -11.87
CA LYS A 71 -34.81 19.51 -11.86
C LYS A 71 -35.75 20.50 -11.16
N ALA A 72 -37.01 20.49 -11.52
CA ALA A 72 -38.02 21.38 -10.92
C ALA A 72 -38.13 21.17 -9.38
N ALA A 73 -38.09 19.91 -8.96
CA ALA A 73 -38.12 19.57 -7.55
C ALA A 73 -36.86 20.03 -6.81
N LEU A 74 -35.65 19.81 -7.38
CA LEU A 74 -34.41 20.29 -6.80
C LEU A 74 -34.36 21.82 -6.70
N VAL A 75 -34.84 22.53 -7.71
CA VAL A 75 -34.92 24.01 -7.68
C VAL A 75 -35.85 24.47 -6.58
N ALA A 76 -37.00 23.81 -6.40
CA ALA A 76 -37.94 24.14 -5.33
C ALA A 76 -37.39 23.87 -3.89
N GLU A 77 -36.47 22.93 -3.74
CA GLU A 77 -35.84 22.64 -2.47
C GLU A 77 -34.78 23.67 -2.04
N HIS A 78 -34.33 24.55 -2.91
CA HIS A 78 -33.27 25.54 -2.65
C HIS A 78 -32.03 24.88 -2.06
N VAL A 79 -31.52 23.84 -2.71
CA VAL A 79 -30.37 23.06 -2.25
C VAL A 79 -29.15 23.97 -2.09
N GLU A 80 -28.58 24.01 -0.89
CA GLU A 80 -27.43 24.83 -0.56
C GLU A 80 -26.24 24.50 -1.50
N HIS A 81 -25.52 25.51 -1.93
CA HIS A 81 -24.40 25.42 -2.88
C HIS A 81 -24.75 24.93 -4.29
N LEU A 82 -25.99 24.60 -4.61
CA LEU A 82 -26.39 24.23 -5.97
C LEU A 82 -26.74 25.49 -6.77
N GLU A 83 -25.84 25.90 -7.68
CA GLU A 83 -26.02 27.13 -8.48
C GLU A 83 -26.92 26.91 -9.70
N ARG A 84 -26.67 25.78 -10.43
CA ARG A 84 -27.36 25.50 -11.68
C ARG A 84 -27.51 24.02 -11.95
N ILE A 85 -28.60 23.68 -12.60
CA ILE A 85 -28.88 22.31 -13.06
C ILE A 85 -29.14 22.36 -14.57
N ASP A 86 -28.30 21.68 -15.33
CA ASP A 86 -28.45 21.55 -16.77
C ASP A 86 -28.83 20.12 -17.14
N ILE A 87 -29.74 20.00 -18.13
CA ILE A 87 -30.16 18.71 -18.67
C ILE A 87 -29.41 18.47 -19.98
N ALA A 88 -28.57 17.45 -20.02
CA ALA A 88 -27.75 17.09 -21.15
C ALA A 88 -28.20 15.77 -21.80
N GLY A 89 -28.00 15.70 -23.13
CA GLY A 89 -28.31 14.51 -23.91
C GLY A 89 -29.71 13.96 -23.67
N PRO A 90 -29.87 12.65 -23.48
CA PRO A 90 -31.18 12.02 -23.33
C PRO A 90 -31.84 12.20 -21.96
N GLY A 91 -31.17 12.88 -20.98
CA GLY A 91 -31.74 13.10 -19.64
C GLY A 91 -30.73 12.99 -18.50
N HIS A 92 -29.46 13.24 -18.74
CA HIS A 92 -28.48 13.44 -17.65
C HIS A 92 -28.71 14.79 -16.98
N LEU A 93 -28.69 14.82 -15.67
CA LEU A 93 -28.69 16.07 -14.90
C LEU A 93 -27.26 16.41 -14.51
N ASN A 94 -26.79 17.54 -14.99
CA ASN A 94 -25.49 18.10 -14.64
C ASN A 94 -25.69 19.16 -13.56
N LEU A 95 -24.97 19.02 -12.44
CA LEU A 95 -25.08 19.87 -11.27
C LEU A 95 -23.83 20.77 -11.19
N VAL A 96 -24.06 22.08 -11.18
CA VAL A 96 -23.01 23.09 -11.06
C VAL A 96 -23.11 23.68 -9.66
N LEU A 97 -22.01 23.68 -8.93
CA LEU A 97 -21.93 24.17 -7.57
C LEU A 97 -21.51 25.65 -7.53
N ALA A 98 -22.11 26.40 -6.61
CA ALA A 98 -21.67 27.74 -6.30
C ALA A 98 -20.31 27.71 -5.61
N LYS A 99 -19.45 28.70 -5.86
CA LYS A 99 -18.12 28.77 -5.22
C LYS A 99 -18.15 28.82 -3.70
N SER A 100 -19.29 29.11 -3.10
CA SER A 100 -19.48 29.14 -1.64
C SER A 100 -19.12 27.81 -0.97
N TRP A 101 -19.37 26.65 -1.60
CA TRP A 101 -19.01 25.37 -1.03
C TRP A 101 -17.47 25.22 -0.83
N LEU A 102 -16.66 25.85 -1.70
CA LEU A 102 -15.20 25.86 -1.53
C LEU A 102 -14.76 26.68 -0.30
N TYR A 103 -15.48 27.75 0.02
CA TYR A 103 -15.21 28.54 1.20
C TYR A 103 -15.51 27.75 2.48
N ASP A 104 -16.59 26.99 2.49
CA ASP A 104 -16.93 26.13 3.61
C ASP A 104 -15.91 25.00 3.78
N VAL A 105 -15.44 24.41 2.68
CA VAL A 105 -14.31 23.46 2.73
C VAL A 105 -13.06 24.09 3.35
N LEU A 106 -12.72 25.34 3.01
CA LEU A 106 -11.58 26.03 3.61
C LEU A 106 -11.75 26.22 5.12
N HIS A 107 -12.95 26.55 5.58
CA HIS A 107 -13.24 26.62 7.02
C HIS A 107 -13.05 25.26 7.71
N VAL A 108 -13.51 24.18 7.08
CA VAL A 108 -13.32 22.83 7.60
C VAL A 108 -11.84 22.44 7.66
N VAL A 109 -11.07 22.76 6.60
CA VAL A 109 -9.62 22.51 6.55
C VAL A 109 -8.91 23.24 7.69
N VAL A 110 -9.19 24.54 7.85
CA VAL A 110 -8.55 25.36 8.89
C VAL A 110 -8.94 24.88 10.29
N ALA A 111 -10.22 24.57 10.51
CA ALA A 111 -10.69 24.08 11.80
C ALA A 111 -10.16 22.67 12.13
N GLY A 112 -10.03 21.81 11.14
CA GLY A 112 -9.50 20.46 11.27
C GLY A 112 -7.98 20.42 11.47
N GLY A 113 -7.26 21.41 10.96
CA GLY A 113 -5.80 21.44 11.05
C GLY A 113 -5.15 20.13 10.67
N ALA A 114 -4.32 19.58 11.55
CA ALA A 114 -3.59 18.33 11.32
C ALA A 114 -4.49 17.08 11.23
N THR A 115 -5.76 17.15 11.65
CA THR A 115 -6.70 16.03 11.56
C THR A 115 -7.56 16.07 10.29
N TYR A 116 -7.43 17.11 9.46
CA TYR A 116 -8.15 17.17 8.20
C TYR A 116 -7.71 16.04 7.26
N GLY A 117 -8.67 15.35 6.67
CA GLY A 117 -8.42 14.20 5.80
C GLY A 117 -8.28 12.86 6.52
N THR A 118 -8.36 12.85 7.86
CA THR A 118 -8.45 11.58 8.61
C THR A 118 -9.88 11.04 8.62
N SER A 119 -10.02 9.74 8.86
CA SER A 119 -11.32 9.09 9.01
C SER A 119 -11.25 7.91 10.00
N THR A 120 -12.41 7.34 10.28
CA THR A 120 -12.54 6.14 11.13
C THR A 120 -12.84 4.87 10.33
N ALA A 121 -12.68 4.90 9.01
CA ALA A 121 -13.09 3.82 8.10
C ALA A 121 -12.36 2.49 8.39
N LEU A 122 -11.14 2.56 8.93
CA LEU A 122 -10.30 1.40 9.25
C LEU A 122 -10.09 1.21 10.77
N VAL A 123 -10.87 1.87 11.61
CA VAL A 123 -10.78 1.66 13.07
C VAL A 123 -11.01 0.19 13.41
N GLY A 124 -10.16 -0.37 14.27
CA GLY A 124 -10.16 -1.78 14.65
C GLY A 124 -9.43 -2.72 13.65
N ARG A 125 -8.98 -2.21 12.51
CA ARG A 125 -8.12 -2.99 11.60
C ARG A 125 -6.67 -2.92 12.06
N ARG A 126 -6.04 -4.09 12.19
CA ARG A 126 -4.61 -4.23 12.44
C ARG A 126 -3.95 -4.67 11.13
N ILE A 127 -2.97 -3.92 10.66
CA ILE A 127 -2.31 -4.15 9.36
C ILE A 127 -0.82 -4.26 9.60
N ASN A 128 -0.21 -5.39 9.24
CA ASN A 128 1.23 -5.50 9.12
C ASN A 128 1.64 -5.11 7.70
N LEU A 129 2.49 -4.11 7.58
CA LEU A 129 2.99 -3.61 6.30
C LEU A 129 4.49 -3.78 6.24
N GLU A 130 4.93 -4.76 5.45
CA GLU A 130 6.32 -5.00 5.13
C GLU A 130 6.71 -4.21 3.88
N PHE A 131 7.83 -3.48 3.95
CA PHE A 131 8.33 -2.73 2.80
C PHE A 131 9.83 -2.46 2.90
N VAL A 132 10.46 -2.09 1.79
CA VAL A 132 11.90 -1.99 1.57
C VAL A 132 12.55 -3.37 1.57
N SER A 133 12.72 -3.98 2.72
CA SER A 133 13.26 -5.34 2.92
C SER A 133 14.46 -5.66 2.02
N ALA A 134 15.41 -4.70 1.92
CA ALA A 134 16.60 -4.85 1.12
C ALA A 134 17.57 -5.81 1.84
N ASN A 135 18.31 -6.61 1.08
CA ASN A 135 19.32 -7.50 1.63
C ASN A 135 20.39 -6.70 2.38
N PRO A 136 20.82 -7.13 3.57
CA PRO A 136 21.79 -6.40 4.40
C PRO A 136 23.24 -6.63 3.91
N THR A 137 23.49 -6.36 2.64
CA THR A 137 24.77 -6.60 1.95
C THR A 137 25.38 -5.32 1.38
N GLY A 138 24.78 -4.17 1.65
CA GLY A 138 25.27 -2.87 1.21
C GLY A 138 24.29 -1.73 1.47
N PRO A 139 24.66 -0.48 1.14
CA PRO A 139 23.82 0.69 1.33
C PRO A 139 22.59 0.66 0.43
N LEU A 140 21.53 1.38 0.84
CA LEU A 140 20.34 1.56 0.03
C LEU A 140 20.66 2.28 -1.28
N HIS A 141 20.17 1.72 -2.39
CA HIS A 141 20.24 2.35 -3.70
C HIS A 141 18.90 3.05 -4.06
N ALA A 142 18.87 3.79 -5.15
CA ALA A 142 17.68 4.57 -5.58
C ALA A 142 16.39 3.74 -5.71
N GLY A 143 16.49 2.46 -6.10
CA GLY A 143 15.34 1.55 -6.13
C GLY A 143 14.77 1.29 -4.74
N GLY A 144 15.63 1.08 -3.73
CA GLY A 144 15.22 0.98 -2.33
C GLY A 144 14.53 2.24 -1.83
N GLY A 145 15.06 3.42 -2.15
CA GLY A 145 14.45 4.71 -1.83
C GLY A 145 13.03 4.87 -2.38
N ARG A 146 12.75 4.33 -3.57
CA ARG A 146 11.38 4.30 -4.11
C ARG A 146 10.44 3.44 -3.27
N TRP A 147 10.88 2.26 -2.83
CA TRP A 147 10.08 1.39 -1.96
C TRP A 147 9.82 2.03 -0.60
N VAL A 148 10.80 2.75 -0.07
CA VAL A 148 10.64 3.55 1.15
C VAL A 148 9.50 4.56 1.00
N ALA A 149 9.55 5.39 -0.04
CA ALA A 149 8.55 6.43 -0.26
C ALA A 149 7.12 5.86 -0.43
N VAL A 150 6.99 4.76 -1.19
CA VAL A 150 5.70 4.11 -1.42
C VAL A 150 5.18 3.46 -0.12
N GLY A 151 6.02 2.68 0.57
CA GLY A 151 5.61 1.96 1.77
C GLY A 151 5.22 2.91 2.91
N ASP A 152 6.04 3.93 3.19
CA ASP A 152 5.73 4.91 4.23
C ASP A 152 4.47 5.72 3.90
N SER A 153 4.28 6.13 2.63
CA SER A 153 3.04 6.80 2.21
C SER A 153 1.80 5.94 2.42
N ILE A 154 1.87 4.64 2.09
CA ILE A 154 0.75 3.70 2.33
C ILE A 154 0.49 3.56 3.84
N ALA A 155 1.53 3.38 4.65
CA ALA A 155 1.40 3.28 6.11
C ALA A 155 0.70 4.52 6.70
N ASN A 156 1.14 5.71 6.27
CA ASN A 156 0.58 6.98 6.73
C ASN A 156 -0.89 7.15 6.29
N LEU A 157 -1.23 6.79 5.05
CA LEU A 157 -2.62 6.83 4.56
C LEU A 157 -3.53 5.86 5.33
N LEU A 158 -3.07 4.63 5.57
CA LEU A 158 -3.83 3.64 6.35
C LEU A 158 -4.04 4.11 7.79
N GLY A 159 -2.99 4.67 8.41
CA GLY A 159 -3.08 5.28 9.75
C GLY A 159 -4.05 6.44 9.79
N ALA A 160 -4.03 7.32 8.79
CA ALA A 160 -4.98 8.44 8.69
C ALA A 160 -6.44 7.98 8.53
N GLN A 161 -6.67 6.75 8.06
CA GLN A 161 -8.00 6.14 8.02
C GLN A 161 -8.37 5.38 9.31
N GLY A 162 -7.54 5.41 10.33
CA GLY A 162 -7.80 4.81 11.65
C GLY A 162 -7.29 3.39 11.83
N ALA A 163 -6.50 2.85 10.90
CA ALA A 163 -5.87 1.54 11.09
C ALA A 163 -4.72 1.59 12.09
N ALA A 164 -4.54 0.51 12.86
CA ALA A 164 -3.32 0.26 13.61
C ALA A 164 -2.30 -0.39 12.65
N VAL A 165 -1.37 0.40 12.13
CA VAL A 165 -0.36 -0.07 11.17
C VAL A 165 0.91 -0.43 11.92
N HIS A 166 1.39 -1.65 11.72
CA HIS A 166 2.69 -2.13 12.15
C HIS A 166 3.62 -2.18 10.94
N ARG A 167 4.78 -1.50 11.03
CA ARG A 167 5.77 -1.40 9.98
C ARG A 167 6.86 -2.43 10.19
N GLU A 168 7.07 -3.30 9.23
CA GLU A 168 8.06 -4.38 9.30
C GLU A 168 9.09 -4.25 8.19
N TYR A 169 10.35 -4.40 8.57
CA TYR A 169 11.49 -4.58 7.68
C TYR A 169 11.97 -6.02 7.81
N TYR A 170 11.93 -6.79 6.72
CA TYR A 170 12.45 -8.15 6.69
C TYR A 170 13.94 -8.13 6.33
N LEU A 171 14.77 -8.64 7.22
CA LEU A 171 16.20 -8.83 7.00
C LEU A 171 16.45 -10.22 6.42
N ASN A 172 16.75 -10.29 5.13
CA ASN A 172 17.20 -11.53 4.50
C ASN A 172 18.67 -11.77 4.88
N ASP A 173 18.88 -12.18 6.13
CA ASP A 173 20.18 -12.37 6.76
C ASP A 173 20.58 -13.86 6.90
N ALA A 174 19.95 -14.72 6.13
CA ALA A 174 20.30 -16.12 5.96
C ALA A 174 20.71 -16.43 4.50
N GLY A 175 21.46 -17.49 4.30
CA GLY A 175 21.76 -18.03 2.98
C GLY A 175 22.97 -17.39 2.26
N ASN A 176 23.05 -17.68 0.95
CA ASN A 176 24.26 -17.44 0.14
C ASN A 176 24.64 -15.96 -0.06
N GLN A 177 23.72 -15.03 0.02
CA GLN A 177 24.05 -13.61 -0.22
C GLN A 177 24.89 -13.03 0.92
N LEU A 178 24.57 -13.37 2.15
CA LEU A 178 25.36 -12.94 3.30
C LEU A 178 26.75 -13.61 3.32
N ALA A 179 26.84 -14.89 2.92
CA ALA A 179 28.13 -15.54 2.76
C ALA A 179 29.01 -14.84 1.71
N LYS A 180 28.45 -14.50 0.55
CA LYS A 180 29.16 -13.73 -0.49
C LYS A 180 29.58 -12.33 -0.01
N PHE A 181 28.75 -11.68 0.79
CA PHE A 181 29.09 -10.39 1.38
C PHE A 181 30.26 -10.53 2.38
N ARG A 182 30.19 -11.52 3.26
CA ARG A 182 31.30 -11.85 4.17
C ARG A 182 32.62 -12.08 3.42
N ASP A 183 32.57 -12.96 2.41
CA ASP A 183 33.78 -13.33 1.64
C ASP A 183 34.33 -12.11 0.88
N SER A 184 33.47 -11.22 0.40
CA SER A 184 33.87 -9.98 -0.28
C SER A 184 34.49 -8.96 0.68
N LEU A 185 33.91 -8.79 1.85
CA LEU A 185 34.44 -7.89 2.89
C LEU A 185 35.78 -8.41 3.41
N TYR A 186 35.86 -9.72 3.67
CA TYR A 186 37.07 -10.35 4.18
C TYR A 186 38.22 -10.28 3.17
N ALA A 187 37.95 -10.49 1.86
CA ALA A 187 38.97 -10.30 0.84
C ALA A 187 39.54 -8.86 0.84
N ARG A 188 38.66 -7.85 0.94
CA ARG A 188 39.13 -6.45 1.06
C ARG A 188 39.90 -6.18 2.35
N TYR A 189 39.53 -6.86 3.43
CA TYR A 189 40.28 -6.78 4.70
C TYR A 189 41.66 -7.38 4.56
N GLU A 190 41.85 -8.50 3.85
CA GLU A 190 43.15 -9.10 3.56
C GLU A 190 43.95 -8.32 2.49
N GLY A 191 43.35 -7.27 1.87
CA GLY A 191 43.97 -6.50 0.80
C GLY A 191 43.86 -7.16 -0.57
N GLU A 192 42.96 -8.13 -0.70
CA GLU A 192 42.71 -8.88 -1.94
C GLU A 192 41.47 -8.34 -2.70
N GLU A 193 41.31 -8.77 -3.94
CA GLU A 193 40.11 -8.50 -4.72
C GLU A 193 39.00 -9.48 -4.30
N PRO A 194 37.74 -9.00 -4.16
CA PRO A 194 36.61 -9.86 -3.87
C PRO A 194 36.37 -10.91 -4.97
N PRO A 195 35.72 -12.04 -4.64
CA PRO A 195 35.29 -13.01 -5.65
C PRO A 195 34.53 -12.35 -6.80
N VAL A 196 34.69 -12.85 -8.03
CA VAL A 196 34.06 -12.27 -9.24
C VAL A 196 32.54 -12.18 -9.14
N ASP A 197 31.92 -13.15 -8.47
CA ASP A 197 30.47 -13.21 -8.24
C ASP A 197 30.06 -12.63 -6.87
N GLY A 198 30.99 -11.97 -6.17
CA GLY A 198 30.79 -11.27 -4.91
C GLY A 198 30.44 -9.78 -5.10
N TYR A 199 30.48 -9.04 -4.01
CA TYR A 199 30.23 -7.60 -3.99
C TYR A 199 31.51 -6.81 -4.27
N GLN A 200 31.43 -5.72 -5.07
CA GLN A 200 32.62 -5.01 -5.59
C GLN A 200 32.65 -3.52 -5.23
N GLY A 201 31.69 -3.01 -4.44
CA GLY A 201 31.53 -1.58 -4.21
C GLY A 201 32.64 -0.96 -3.34
N GLN A 202 32.86 0.37 -3.49
CA GLN A 202 33.79 1.15 -2.68
C GLN A 202 33.49 1.05 -1.18
N TYR A 203 32.22 0.91 -0.80
CA TYR A 203 31.81 0.74 0.60
C TYR A 203 32.49 -0.44 1.30
N LEU A 204 32.84 -1.52 0.56
CA LEU A 204 33.58 -2.65 1.13
C LEU A 204 35.03 -2.29 1.48
N VAL A 205 35.66 -1.43 0.67
CA VAL A 205 37.02 -0.93 0.94
C VAL A 205 37.01 -0.07 2.20
N ASP A 206 36.01 0.81 2.30
CA ASP A 206 35.84 1.70 3.45
C ASP A 206 35.53 0.87 4.72
N MET A 207 34.63 -0.11 4.62
CA MET A 207 34.30 -1.04 5.70
C MET A 207 35.49 -1.89 6.14
N ALA A 208 36.33 -2.36 5.21
CA ALA A 208 37.53 -3.14 5.53
C ALA A 208 38.56 -2.31 6.32
N ALA A 209 38.70 -1.03 5.97
CA ALA A 209 39.54 -0.11 6.71
C ALA A 209 38.98 0.16 8.11
N GLU A 210 37.67 0.34 8.25
CA GLU A 210 36.99 0.52 9.55
C GLU A 210 37.07 -0.75 10.40
N LEU A 211 36.83 -1.92 9.81
CA LEU A 211 36.98 -3.22 10.48
C LEU A 211 38.38 -3.38 11.11
N ARG A 212 39.43 -3.08 10.32
CA ARG A 212 40.81 -3.15 10.84
C ARG A 212 41.07 -2.15 11.95
N ALA A 213 40.50 -0.95 11.83
CA ALA A 213 40.66 0.07 12.87
C ALA A 213 39.97 -0.30 14.20
N GLU A 214 38.82 -0.99 14.14
CA GLU A 214 38.05 -1.36 15.32
C GLU A 214 38.46 -2.69 15.93
N LEU A 215 38.75 -3.72 15.15
CA LEU A 215 39.02 -5.08 15.62
C LEU A 215 40.46 -5.53 15.44
N GLY A 216 41.31 -4.75 14.75
CA GLY A 216 42.74 -5.06 14.55
C GLY A 216 43.04 -5.88 13.30
N ASP A 217 44.23 -6.51 13.27
CA ASP A 217 44.78 -7.20 12.09
C ASP A 217 44.60 -8.73 12.10
N ASP A 218 43.92 -9.29 13.10
CA ASP A 218 43.71 -10.74 13.26
C ASP A 218 42.24 -11.03 13.51
N VAL A 219 41.43 -10.81 12.47
CA VAL A 219 39.96 -11.02 12.50
C VAL A 219 39.59 -12.25 11.69
N ALA A 220 38.83 -13.17 12.28
CA ALA A 220 38.33 -14.33 11.53
C ALA A 220 37.26 -13.95 10.50
N PRO A 221 37.13 -14.70 9.39
CA PRO A 221 36.18 -14.41 8.33
C PRO A 221 34.74 -14.25 8.84
N ASP A 222 34.31 -15.12 9.74
CA ASP A 222 32.94 -15.10 10.28
C ASP A 222 32.71 -13.87 11.19
N ASP A 223 33.69 -13.48 11.99
CA ASP A 223 33.64 -12.27 12.81
C ASP A 223 33.58 -10.99 11.95
N ALA A 224 34.36 -10.96 10.86
CA ALA A 224 34.28 -9.87 9.87
C ALA A 224 32.92 -9.79 9.21
N GLY A 225 32.32 -10.94 8.89
CA GLY A 225 30.99 -11.03 8.31
C GLY A 225 29.91 -10.49 9.26
N GLU A 226 29.93 -10.92 10.53
CA GLU A 226 28.95 -10.47 11.53
C GLU A 226 29.13 -8.98 11.87
N TRP A 227 30.35 -8.50 12.01
CA TRP A 227 30.62 -7.09 12.19
C TRP A 227 30.08 -6.27 11.00
N GLY A 228 30.39 -6.71 9.79
CA GLY A 228 29.93 -6.05 8.57
C GLY A 228 28.41 -6.02 8.44
N TYR A 229 27.74 -7.15 8.72
CA TYR A 229 26.28 -7.23 8.79
C TYR A 229 25.70 -6.21 9.78
N GLY A 230 26.24 -6.16 10.99
CA GLY A 230 25.81 -5.20 12.00
C GLY A 230 25.95 -3.73 11.54
N LYS A 231 27.08 -3.40 10.88
CA LYS A 231 27.32 -2.06 10.32
C LYS A 231 26.32 -1.70 9.22
N ILE A 232 26.04 -2.62 8.31
CA ILE A 232 25.06 -2.38 7.23
C ILE A 232 23.65 -2.18 7.83
N VAL A 233 23.23 -3.01 8.77
CA VAL A 233 21.89 -2.88 9.39
C VAL A 233 21.78 -1.54 10.13
N ALA A 234 22.80 -1.16 10.91
CA ALA A 234 22.83 0.12 11.60
C ALA A 234 22.78 1.31 10.62
N GLY A 235 23.53 1.24 9.51
CA GLY A 235 23.50 2.25 8.45
C GLY A 235 22.13 2.36 7.78
N LEU A 236 21.47 1.24 7.51
CA LEU A 236 20.09 1.22 6.97
C LEU A 236 19.10 1.91 7.93
N GLN A 237 19.22 1.62 9.23
CA GLN A 237 18.37 2.23 10.26
C GLN A 237 18.61 3.75 10.36
N GLU A 238 19.86 4.17 10.33
CA GLU A 238 20.23 5.58 10.36
C GLU A 238 19.72 6.31 9.11
N ASP A 239 19.98 5.80 7.91
CA ASP A 239 19.56 6.42 6.65
C ASP A 239 18.04 6.57 6.56
N LEU A 240 17.29 5.53 6.94
CA LEU A 240 15.84 5.57 6.99
C LEU A 240 15.34 6.57 8.04
N GLY A 241 15.95 6.57 9.22
CA GLY A 241 15.64 7.52 10.29
C GLY A 241 15.88 8.98 9.88
N ARG A 242 16.95 9.27 9.11
CA ARG A 242 17.27 10.61 8.60
C ARG A 242 16.20 11.17 7.65
N ILE A 243 15.48 10.31 6.95
CA ILE A 243 14.33 10.71 6.12
C ILE A 243 12.98 10.55 6.82
N GLY A 244 12.99 10.29 8.14
CA GLY A 244 11.78 10.22 8.96
C GLY A 244 11.01 8.92 8.84
N VAL A 245 11.60 7.86 8.29
CA VAL A 245 10.95 6.54 8.15
C VAL A 245 11.45 5.61 9.25
N HIS A 246 10.52 5.05 10.02
CA HIS A 246 10.79 4.17 11.14
C HIS A 246 10.02 2.86 10.98
N PHE A 247 10.63 1.76 11.40
CA PHE A 247 10.03 0.43 11.45
C PHE A 247 9.82 -0.01 12.90
N ASP A 248 8.69 -0.64 13.16
CA ASP A 248 8.34 -1.18 14.47
C ASP A 248 9.09 -2.50 14.72
N THR A 249 9.32 -3.28 13.66
CA THR A 249 10.06 -4.53 13.71
C THR A 249 11.09 -4.61 12.59
N TRP A 250 12.29 -5.02 12.95
CA TRP A 250 13.35 -5.51 12.05
C TRP A 250 13.41 -7.02 12.22
N PHE A 251 12.73 -7.73 11.30
CA PHE A 251 12.57 -9.18 11.40
C PHE A 251 13.75 -9.89 10.72
N SER A 252 14.49 -10.69 11.49
CA SER A 252 15.63 -11.48 11.00
C SER A 252 15.18 -12.85 10.53
N GLU A 253 15.51 -13.23 9.28
CA GLU A 253 15.25 -14.55 8.72
C GLU A 253 15.99 -15.66 9.49
N ARG A 254 17.18 -15.38 10.03
CA ARG A 254 17.93 -16.34 10.88
C ARG A 254 17.09 -16.89 12.01
N THR A 255 16.23 -16.05 12.60
CA THR A 255 15.38 -16.47 13.71
C THR A 255 14.39 -17.59 13.33
N LEU A 256 13.98 -17.69 12.07
CA LEU A 256 13.14 -18.77 11.59
C LEU A 256 13.88 -20.11 11.56
N HIS A 257 15.16 -20.07 11.15
CA HIS A 257 16.01 -21.25 11.11
C HIS A 257 16.41 -21.69 12.53
N GLU A 258 16.80 -20.75 13.39
CA GLU A 258 17.19 -21.02 14.78
C GLU A 258 16.07 -21.61 15.63
N ARG A 259 14.85 -21.15 15.42
CA ARG A 259 13.65 -21.69 16.09
C ARG A 259 13.12 -22.99 15.48
N GLY A 260 13.62 -23.35 14.29
CA GLY A 260 13.14 -24.52 13.55
C GLY A 260 11.79 -24.29 12.85
N ASP A 261 11.33 -23.04 12.71
CA ASP A 261 10.04 -22.71 12.11
C ASP A 261 9.93 -23.21 10.66
N VAL A 262 11.02 -23.13 9.89
CA VAL A 262 11.11 -23.65 8.51
C VAL A 262 10.92 -25.18 8.49
N ALA A 263 11.61 -25.89 9.38
CA ALA A 263 11.48 -27.36 9.48
C ALA A 263 10.08 -27.79 9.89
N GLU A 264 9.45 -27.04 10.79
CA GLU A 264 8.07 -27.30 11.23
C GLU A 264 7.07 -27.08 10.10
N VAL A 265 7.19 -26.02 9.31
CA VAL A 265 6.32 -25.77 8.14
C VAL A 265 6.46 -26.90 7.12
N LEU A 266 7.70 -27.32 6.80
CA LEU A 266 7.94 -28.42 5.88
C LEU A 266 7.28 -29.72 6.36
N ARG A 267 7.40 -30.03 7.66
CA ARG A 267 6.73 -31.19 8.28
C ARG A 267 5.21 -31.11 8.15
N LEU A 268 4.62 -29.93 8.42
CA LEU A 268 3.17 -29.72 8.29
C LEU A 268 2.67 -29.86 6.85
N LEU A 269 3.46 -29.42 5.86
CA LEU A 269 3.12 -29.58 4.45
C LEU A 269 3.15 -31.06 4.03
N ASP A 270 4.16 -31.82 4.51
CA ASP A 270 4.24 -33.28 4.29
C ASP A 270 3.04 -34.01 4.90
N GLU A 271 2.68 -33.70 6.14
CA GLU A 271 1.53 -34.30 6.83
C GLU A 271 0.20 -34.01 6.13
N ARG A 272 0.08 -32.85 5.46
CA ARG A 272 -1.09 -32.51 4.65
C ARG A 272 -1.10 -33.20 3.28
N GLY A 273 -0.02 -33.90 2.90
CA GLY A 273 0.09 -34.60 1.63
C GLY A 273 0.18 -33.68 0.40
N VAL A 274 0.54 -32.41 0.61
CA VAL A 274 0.65 -31.42 -0.47
C VAL A 274 2.04 -31.32 -1.08
N THR A 275 2.99 -32.14 -0.60
CA THR A 275 4.36 -32.24 -1.13
C THR A 275 4.56 -33.53 -1.93
N PHE A 276 5.62 -33.58 -2.72
CA PHE A 276 6.10 -34.76 -3.42
C PHE A 276 7.59 -34.67 -3.72
N GLU A 277 8.23 -35.81 -3.95
CA GLU A 277 9.64 -35.92 -4.34
C GLU A 277 9.73 -36.10 -5.87
N ALA A 278 10.60 -35.29 -6.53
CA ALA A 278 10.96 -35.45 -7.93
C ALA A 278 12.38 -34.90 -8.17
N ASP A 279 13.15 -35.57 -8.99
CA ASP A 279 14.53 -35.19 -9.38
C ASP A 279 15.45 -34.94 -8.17
N GLY A 280 15.26 -35.69 -7.09
CA GLY A 280 16.02 -35.55 -5.85
C GLY A 280 15.68 -34.30 -5.03
N ALA A 281 14.64 -33.57 -5.41
CA ALA A 281 14.17 -32.35 -4.73
C ALA A 281 12.77 -32.57 -4.15
N ARG A 282 12.43 -31.84 -3.09
CA ARG A 282 11.08 -31.81 -2.52
C ARG A 282 10.29 -30.64 -3.08
N TRP A 283 9.10 -30.92 -3.57
CA TRP A 283 8.22 -30.00 -4.27
C TRP A 283 6.91 -29.80 -3.50
N LEU A 284 6.33 -28.61 -3.62
CA LEU A 284 4.97 -28.27 -3.21
C LEU A 284 4.04 -28.29 -4.42
N ARG A 285 2.87 -28.94 -4.31
CA ARG A 285 1.82 -28.99 -5.34
C ARG A 285 1.08 -27.65 -5.42
N THR A 286 1.78 -26.59 -5.79
CA THR A 286 1.19 -25.25 -5.88
C THR A 286 0.15 -25.14 -6.99
N THR A 287 0.17 -26.05 -7.99
CA THR A 287 -0.87 -26.13 -9.02
C THR A 287 -2.24 -26.48 -8.46
N ASP A 288 -2.32 -27.25 -7.37
CA ASP A 288 -3.58 -27.57 -6.68
C ASP A 288 -4.21 -26.32 -6.02
N PHE A 289 -3.42 -25.26 -5.83
CA PHE A 289 -3.84 -23.99 -5.25
C PHE A 289 -3.90 -22.84 -6.26
N GLY A 290 -3.85 -23.16 -7.57
CA GLY A 290 -4.03 -22.17 -8.63
C GLY A 290 -2.76 -21.53 -9.18
N ASP A 291 -1.55 -21.99 -8.79
CA ASP A 291 -0.30 -21.58 -9.44
C ASP A 291 -0.18 -22.23 -10.83
N THR A 292 0.66 -21.67 -11.68
CA THR A 292 0.91 -22.16 -13.05
C THR A 292 1.83 -23.39 -13.09
N ARG A 293 2.57 -23.65 -12.02
CA ARG A 293 3.52 -24.77 -11.90
C ARG A 293 3.79 -25.10 -10.45
N ASP A 294 4.18 -26.35 -10.15
CA ASP A 294 4.65 -26.74 -8.82
C ASP A 294 6.01 -26.10 -8.49
N ARG A 295 6.29 -25.94 -7.20
CA ARG A 295 7.45 -25.19 -6.70
C ARG A 295 8.34 -26.08 -5.85
N VAL A 296 9.66 -25.90 -6.01
CA VAL A 296 10.66 -26.58 -5.16
C VAL A 296 10.69 -25.94 -3.79
N LEU A 297 10.58 -26.73 -2.74
CA LEU A 297 10.80 -26.34 -1.34
C LEU A 297 12.25 -26.63 -0.92
N ILE A 298 12.72 -27.86 -1.18
CA ILE A 298 14.10 -28.28 -0.87
C ILE A 298 14.75 -28.74 -2.16
N ARG A 299 15.93 -28.20 -2.47
CA ARG A 299 16.72 -28.59 -3.64
C ARG A 299 17.37 -29.95 -3.45
N SER A 300 17.90 -30.51 -4.53
CA SER A 300 18.62 -31.79 -4.50
C SER A 300 19.90 -31.79 -3.64
N ASP A 301 20.45 -30.64 -3.35
CA ASP A 301 21.58 -30.46 -2.43
C ASP A 301 21.17 -30.35 -0.96
N GLY A 302 19.87 -30.45 -0.65
CA GLY A 302 19.29 -30.32 0.68
C GLY A 302 19.04 -28.88 1.14
N SER A 303 19.39 -27.87 0.34
CA SER A 303 19.14 -26.48 0.68
C SER A 303 17.66 -26.10 0.46
N THR A 304 17.11 -25.29 1.37
CA THR A 304 15.79 -24.72 1.22
C THR A 304 15.75 -23.65 0.14
N THR A 305 14.61 -23.47 -0.47
CA THR A 305 14.37 -22.35 -1.41
C THR A 305 13.74 -21.17 -0.67
N TYR A 306 13.62 -20.04 -1.34
CA TYR A 306 12.92 -18.87 -0.82
C TYR A 306 11.43 -19.14 -0.48
N LEU A 307 10.81 -20.17 -1.07
CA LEU A 307 9.41 -20.53 -0.82
C LEU A 307 9.24 -21.38 0.45
N ALA A 308 10.28 -22.06 0.89
CA ALA A 308 10.26 -22.85 2.10
C ALA A 308 10.37 -21.96 3.32
#